data_6eaef812b863c1dcc489ee405a6a5771
#
_entry.id   6eaef812b863c1dcc489ee405a6a5771
#
_cell.length_a   1.000
_cell.length_b   1.000
_cell.length_c   1.000
_cell.angle_alpha   90.00
_cell.angle_beta   90.00
_cell.angle_gamma   90.00
#
_symmetry.space_group_name_H-M   'P 1'
#
loop_
_entity.id
_entity.type
_entity.pdbx_description
1 polymer ?
#
loop_
_entity_poly.entity_id
_entity_poly.type
_entity_poly.pdbx_seq_one_letter_code
_entity_poly.pdbx_strand_id
1 'polypeptide(L)'
;PLEITGTNTPESKARKEITCELLFFELTAVGFLGIAAVLFREKNMGVIRVHAVLPPAKDLFLFSKLLVFLFSDLCFSILLILLNTGFADGIRILPAVLFQTAILSLLMALSGLLCALLLKDFRQFTLAYLLIAVFAATPVFLSANTSIKFDWIRWHPFYHVYMGLKNACFGTSTPLILHIGSVGAIVLLYLAVRYAFFREMGKEG
;
A
#
# COMPACT_ATOMS: atom_id res chain seq x y z
N PRO A 1 -18.44 -40.77 -3.07
CA PRO A 1 -18.42 -39.34 -3.28
C PRO A 1 -16.96 -38.91 -3.32
N LEU A 2 -16.47 -38.58 -4.51
CA LEU A 2 -15.16 -37.98 -4.68
C LEU A 2 -15.28 -36.54 -4.15
N GLU A 3 -14.80 -36.28 -2.95
CA GLU A 3 -14.47 -34.94 -2.52
C GLU A 3 -13.33 -34.42 -3.38
N ILE A 4 -13.68 -33.63 -4.37
CA ILE A 4 -12.70 -32.83 -5.13
C ILE A 4 -12.31 -31.67 -4.19
N THR A 5 -11.47 -31.95 -3.21
CA THR A 5 -10.73 -30.94 -2.46
C THR A 5 -9.64 -30.35 -3.36
N GLY A 6 -10.08 -29.67 -4.43
CA GLY A 6 -9.17 -29.03 -5.38
C GLY A 6 -9.12 -27.54 -5.09
N THR A 7 -7.90 -27.02 -4.87
CA THR A 7 -7.54 -25.60 -4.75
C THR A 7 -7.97 -24.74 -5.98
N ASN A 8 -8.64 -25.33 -6.97
CA ASN A 8 -9.02 -24.73 -8.24
C ASN A 8 -10.54 -24.74 -8.52
N THR A 9 -11.37 -24.86 -7.50
CA THR A 9 -12.81 -24.70 -7.67
C THR A 9 -13.16 -23.26 -8.06
N PRO A 10 -14.26 -23.03 -8.81
CA PRO A 10 -14.73 -21.68 -9.14
C PRO A 10 -14.87 -20.77 -7.90
N GLU A 11 -15.35 -21.34 -6.78
CA GLU A 11 -15.47 -20.63 -5.52
C GLU A 11 -14.11 -20.22 -4.95
N SER A 12 -13.12 -21.11 -4.95
CA SER A 12 -11.77 -20.79 -4.47
C SER A 12 -11.14 -19.68 -5.28
N LYS A 13 -11.32 -19.67 -6.61
CA LYS A 13 -10.86 -18.60 -7.48
C LYS A 13 -11.55 -17.27 -7.16
N ALA A 14 -12.87 -17.27 -7.02
CA ALA A 14 -13.63 -16.07 -6.67
C ALA A 14 -13.20 -15.50 -5.30
N ARG A 15 -12.99 -16.35 -4.30
CA ARG A 15 -12.51 -15.94 -2.97
C ARG A 15 -11.11 -15.30 -3.04
N LYS A 16 -10.18 -15.87 -3.81
CA LYS A 16 -8.84 -15.31 -4.02
C LYS A 16 -8.89 -13.97 -4.74
N GLU A 17 -9.77 -13.82 -5.71
CA GLU A 17 -9.96 -12.56 -6.44
C GLU A 17 -10.50 -11.46 -5.53
N ILE A 18 -11.57 -11.75 -4.79
CA ILE A 18 -12.14 -10.83 -3.79
C ILE A 18 -11.08 -10.47 -2.72
N THR A 19 -10.31 -11.44 -2.24
CA THR A 19 -9.23 -11.18 -1.27
C THR A 19 -8.20 -10.21 -1.80
N CYS A 20 -7.76 -10.41 -3.05
CA CYS A 20 -6.81 -9.54 -3.71
C CYS A 20 -7.35 -8.10 -3.86
N GLU A 21 -8.59 -7.96 -4.29
CA GLU A 21 -9.24 -6.66 -4.47
C GLU A 21 -9.42 -5.93 -3.13
N LEU A 22 -9.91 -6.62 -2.11
CA LEU A 22 -10.07 -6.06 -0.76
C LEU A 22 -8.72 -5.61 -0.17
N LEU A 23 -7.68 -6.44 -0.28
CA LEU A 23 -6.33 -6.08 0.15
C LEU A 23 -5.83 -4.84 -0.59
N PHE A 24 -6.01 -4.79 -1.91
CA PHE A 24 -5.55 -3.66 -2.69
C PHE A 24 -6.25 -2.36 -2.29
N PHE A 25 -7.57 -2.38 -2.13
CA PHE A 25 -8.34 -1.20 -1.73
C PHE A 25 -8.03 -0.77 -0.30
N GLU A 26 -7.95 -1.71 0.62
CA GLU A 26 -7.63 -1.40 2.02
C GLU A 26 -6.25 -0.77 2.15
N LEU A 27 -5.21 -1.40 1.60
CA LEU A 27 -3.84 -0.91 1.66
C LEU A 27 -3.68 0.45 0.96
N THR A 28 -4.40 0.66 -0.16
CA THR A 28 -4.38 1.92 -0.89
C THR A 28 -5.08 3.03 -0.08
N ALA A 29 -6.19 2.72 0.56
CA ALA A 29 -6.95 3.70 1.33
C ALA A 29 -6.32 3.97 2.71
N VAL A 30 -6.10 2.94 3.50
CA VAL A 30 -5.66 3.06 4.91
C VAL A 30 -4.20 3.49 4.98
N GLY A 31 -3.31 2.90 4.20
CA GLY A 31 -1.89 3.27 4.18
C GLY A 31 -1.70 4.74 3.82
N PHE A 32 -2.38 5.22 2.78
CA PHE A 32 -2.27 6.60 2.33
C PHE A 32 -2.95 7.60 3.28
N LEU A 33 -4.23 7.37 3.60
CA LEU A 33 -5.02 8.30 4.40
C LEU A 33 -4.62 8.28 5.87
N GLY A 34 -4.39 7.09 6.42
CA GLY A 34 -4.12 6.90 7.83
C GLY A 34 -2.83 7.56 8.27
N ILE A 35 -1.73 7.31 7.54
CA ILE A 35 -0.43 7.90 7.91
C ILE A 35 -0.42 9.42 7.76
N ALA A 36 -1.12 9.95 6.74
CA ALA A 36 -1.25 11.38 6.55
C ALA A 36 -2.09 12.03 7.66
N ALA A 37 -3.19 11.41 8.08
CA ALA A 37 -4.03 11.91 9.18
C ALA A 37 -3.23 11.99 10.49
N VAL A 38 -2.41 10.98 10.78
CA VAL A 38 -1.50 11.00 11.94
C VAL A 38 -0.51 12.15 11.83
N LEU A 39 0.10 12.36 10.66
CA LEU A 39 1.06 13.46 10.47
C LEU A 39 0.41 14.84 10.61
N PHE A 40 -0.78 15.06 10.05
CA PHE A 40 -1.51 16.32 10.22
C PHE A 40 -1.88 16.58 11.68
N ARG A 41 -2.30 15.55 12.41
CA ARG A 41 -2.57 15.66 13.84
C ARG A 41 -1.30 16.07 14.61
N GLU A 42 -0.17 15.47 14.31
CA GLU A 42 1.11 15.78 14.95
C GLU A 42 1.62 17.19 14.60
N LYS A 43 1.42 17.63 13.36
CA LYS A 43 1.66 19.04 12.96
C LYS A 43 0.84 19.99 13.84
N ASN A 44 -0.46 19.75 13.96
CA ASN A 44 -1.36 20.61 14.73
C ASN A 44 -1.06 20.63 16.23
N MET A 45 -0.53 19.52 16.78
CA MET A 45 -0.13 19.41 18.19
C MET A 45 1.29 19.94 18.46
N GLY A 46 2.00 20.42 17.46
CA GLY A 46 3.37 20.91 17.60
C GLY A 46 4.43 19.83 17.84
N VAL A 47 4.09 18.55 17.68
CA VAL A 47 5.01 17.43 17.89
C VAL A 47 6.22 17.52 16.97
N ILE A 48 6.02 17.96 15.73
CA ILE A 48 7.11 18.14 14.75
C ILE A 48 8.10 19.21 15.24
N ARG A 49 7.62 20.27 15.86
CA ARG A 49 8.43 21.35 16.48
C ARG A 49 9.34 20.81 17.57
N VAL A 50 8.77 19.98 18.47
CA VAL A 50 9.55 19.35 19.55
C VAL A 50 10.65 18.46 18.98
N HIS A 51 10.35 17.67 17.94
CA HIS A 51 11.34 16.81 17.29
C HIS A 51 12.39 17.59 16.48
N ALA A 52 12.10 18.81 16.04
CA ALA A 52 13.07 19.66 15.35
C ALA A 52 14.23 20.09 16.26
N VAL A 53 13.95 20.24 17.58
CA VAL A 53 14.91 20.72 18.59
C VAL A 53 15.65 19.55 19.26
N LEU A 54 15.08 18.35 19.28
CA LEU A 54 15.70 17.17 19.89
C LEU A 54 16.73 16.53 18.95
N PRO A 55 17.92 16.17 19.48
CA PRO A 55 18.99 15.56 18.68
C PRO A 55 18.69 14.16 18.12
N PRO A 56 17.77 13.31 18.67
CA PRO A 56 17.61 11.98 18.13
C PRO A 56 16.87 11.98 16.82
N ALA A 57 17.61 11.54 15.85
CA ALA A 57 17.20 10.85 14.64
C ALA A 57 15.83 11.24 14.04
N LYS A 58 15.80 12.35 13.32
CA LYS A 58 14.68 12.73 12.45
C LYS A 58 14.26 11.57 11.55
N ASP A 59 15.21 10.75 11.11
CA ASP A 59 14.96 9.52 10.35
C ASP A 59 14.23 8.45 11.20
N LEU A 60 14.54 8.36 12.50
CA LEU A 60 13.88 7.39 13.39
C LEU A 60 12.39 7.69 13.56
N PHE A 61 12.01 8.97 13.60
CA PHE A 61 10.60 9.39 13.65
C PHE A 61 9.83 8.92 12.40
N LEU A 62 10.36 9.17 11.20
CA LEU A 62 9.74 8.71 9.95
C LEU A 62 9.67 7.18 9.89
N PHE A 63 10.77 6.52 10.24
CA PHE A 63 10.87 5.08 10.20
C PHE A 63 9.90 4.40 11.17
N SER A 64 9.74 4.93 12.39
CA SER A 64 8.78 4.39 13.36
C SER A 64 7.34 4.47 12.85
N LYS A 65 6.96 5.56 12.17
CA LYS A 65 5.63 5.69 11.56
C LYS A 65 5.41 4.66 10.46
N LEU A 66 6.36 4.54 9.55
CA LEU A 66 6.28 3.55 8.48
C LEU A 66 6.19 2.13 9.02
N LEU A 67 6.96 1.80 10.07
CA LEU A 67 6.91 0.47 10.70
C LEU A 67 5.55 0.16 11.32
N VAL A 68 4.94 1.12 12.02
CA VAL A 68 3.62 0.92 12.66
C VAL A 68 2.56 0.62 11.60
N PHE A 69 2.52 1.40 10.51
CA PHE A 69 1.57 1.17 9.42
C PHE A 69 1.86 -0.14 8.69
N LEU A 70 3.12 -0.41 8.36
CA LEU A 70 3.52 -1.67 7.73
C LEU A 70 3.11 -2.89 8.58
N PHE A 71 3.36 -2.84 9.89
CA PHE A 71 2.99 -3.94 10.78
C PHE A 71 1.48 -4.14 10.85
N SER A 72 0.72 -3.05 10.96
CA SER A 72 -0.75 -3.09 10.94
C SER A 72 -1.29 -3.72 9.65
N ASP A 73 -0.78 -3.30 8.50
CA ASP A 73 -1.19 -3.79 7.19
C ASP A 73 -0.84 -5.28 7.00
N LEU A 74 0.33 -5.70 7.49
CA LEU A 74 0.72 -7.12 7.48
C LEU A 74 -0.20 -7.97 8.35
N CYS A 75 -0.52 -7.51 9.57
CA CYS A 75 -1.44 -8.20 10.47
C CYS A 75 -2.85 -8.32 9.83
N PHE A 76 -3.35 -7.24 9.25
CA PHE A 76 -4.63 -7.25 8.55
C PHE A 76 -4.62 -8.22 7.36
N SER A 77 -3.55 -8.22 6.57
CA SER A 77 -3.40 -9.11 5.43
C SER A 77 -3.39 -10.59 5.83
N ILE A 78 -2.68 -10.93 6.90
CA ILE A 78 -2.67 -12.29 7.45
C ILE A 78 -4.10 -12.72 7.81
N LEU A 79 -4.80 -11.87 8.55
CA LEU A 79 -6.15 -12.15 9.02
C LEU A 79 -7.11 -12.32 7.84
N LEU A 80 -7.08 -11.41 6.87
CA LEU A 80 -7.95 -11.46 5.71
C LEU A 80 -7.70 -12.70 4.84
N ILE A 81 -6.42 -13.05 4.61
CA ILE A 81 -6.08 -14.24 3.83
C ILE A 81 -6.58 -15.49 4.52
N LEU A 82 -6.30 -15.67 5.81
CA LEU A 82 -6.68 -16.89 6.54
C LEU A 82 -8.18 -17.04 6.65
N LEU A 83 -8.93 -15.95 6.85
CA LEU A 83 -10.39 -15.98 6.93
C LEU A 83 -11.04 -16.28 5.57
N ASN A 84 -10.50 -15.73 4.51
CA ASN A 84 -11.16 -15.76 3.20
C ASN A 84 -10.77 -16.96 2.35
N THR A 85 -9.49 -17.38 2.39
CA THR A 85 -9.00 -18.52 1.60
C THR A 85 -8.92 -19.84 2.39
N GLY A 86 -9.10 -19.77 3.72
CA GLY A 86 -8.95 -20.91 4.62
C GLY A 86 -7.49 -21.16 5.02
N PHE A 87 -7.30 -21.95 6.08
CA PHE A 87 -5.99 -22.10 6.73
C PHE A 87 -4.94 -22.80 5.85
N ALA A 88 -5.36 -23.88 5.17
CA ALA A 88 -4.44 -24.69 4.36
C ALA A 88 -3.93 -23.94 3.11
N ASP A 89 -4.83 -23.35 2.32
CA ASP A 89 -4.48 -22.59 1.13
C ASP A 89 -3.87 -21.25 1.49
N GLY A 90 -4.36 -20.61 2.55
CA GLY A 90 -3.85 -19.32 3.03
C GLY A 90 -2.38 -19.37 3.42
N ILE A 91 -1.95 -20.34 4.23
CA ILE A 91 -0.53 -20.46 4.64
C ILE A 91 0.40 -20.63 3.44
N ARG A 92 -0.05 -21.33 2.41
CA ARG A 92 0.77 -21.58 1.22
C ARG A 92 1.08 -20.31 0.43
N ILE A 93 0.12 -19.41 0.31
CA ILE A 93 0.26 -18.16 -0.46
C ILE A 93 0.77 -17.00 0.42
N LEU A 94 0.69 -17.15 1.74
CA LEU A 94 0.98 -16.10 2.72
C LEU A 94 2.32 -15.38 2.48
N PRO A 95 3.48 -16.06 2.31
CA PRO A 95 4.75 -15.35 2.17
C PRO A 95 4.79 -14.43 0.95
N ALA A 96 4.23 -14.89 -0.18
CA ALA A 96 4.19 -14.11 -1.42
C ALA A 96 3.25 -12.91 -1.28
N VAL A 97 2.08 -13.10 -0.65
CA VAL A 97 1.12 -12.01 -0.44
C VAL A 97 1.66 -10.99 0.55
N LEU A 98 2.29 -11.41 1.66
CA LEU A 98 2.89 -10.49 2.63
C LEU A 98 4.00 -9.64 2.02
N PHE A 99 4.80 -10.23 1.14
CA PHE A 99 5.82 -9.49 0.42
C PHE A 99 5.22 -8.39 -0.48
N GLN A 100 4.16 -8.71 -1.24
CA GLN A 100 3.46 -7.74 -2.08
C GLN A 100 2.70 -6.70 -1.25
N THR A 101 2.09 -7.12 -0.14
CA THR A 101 1.48 -6.21 0.85
C THR A 101 2.49 -5.20 1.37
N ALA A 102 3.68 -5.65 1.75
CA ALA A 102 4.74 -4.75 2.23
C ALA A 102 5.15 -3.71 1.18
N ILE A 103 5.27 -4.12 -0.08
CA ILE A 103 5.57 -3.20 -1.19
C ILE A 103 4.46 -2.16 -1.34
N LEU A 104 3.20 -2.60 -1.42
CA LEU A 104 2.06 -1.69 -1.62
C LEU A 104 1.87 -0.77 -0.42
N SER A 105 1.93 -1.30 0.80
CA SER A 105 1.84 -0.52 2.05
C SER A 105 2.90 0.58 2.11
N LEU A 106 4.16 0.26 1.85
CA LEU A 106 5.24 1.25 1.84
C LEU A 106 5.06 2.31 0.75
N LEU A 107 4.67 1.92 -0.47
CA LEU A 107 4.39 2.87 -1.55
C LEU A 107 3.28 3.85 -1.17
N MET A 108 2.18 3.34 -0.62
CA MET A 108 1.03 4.17 -0.25
C MET A 108 1.30 5.02 0.98
N ALA A 109 1.94 4.46 2.01
CA ALA A 109 2.32 5.21 3.21
C ALA A 109 3.30 6.36 2.88
N LEU A 110 4.33 6.10 2.08
CA LEU A 110 5.28 7.14 1.65
C LEU A 110 4.60 8.21 0.79
N SER A 111 3.71 7.80 -0.12
CA SER A 111 2.93 8.74 -0.93
C SER A 111 2.02 9.62 -0.08
N GLY A 112 1.36 9.03 0.94
CA GLY A 112 0.54 9.74 1.91
C GLY A 112 1.34 10.74 2.74
N LEU A 113 2.51 10.33 3.24
CA LEU A 113 3.43 11.22 3.96
C LEU A 113 3.90 12.37 3.09
N LEU A 114 4.30 12.08 1.84
CA LEU A 114 4.75 13.12 0.91
C LEU A 114 3.66 14.15 0.65
N CYS A 115 2.44 13.70 0.36
CA CYS A 115 1.29 14.59 0.17
C CYS A 115 0.99 15.42 1.42
N ALA A 116 1.04 14.81 2.62
CA ALA A 116 0.80 15.51 3.88
C ALA A 116 1.88 16.54 4.24
N LEU A 117 3.12 16.33 3.76
CA LEU A 117 4.21 17.30 3.91
C LEU A 117 4.11 18.45 2.91
N LEU A 118 3.64 18.18 1.70
CA LEU A 118 3.52 19.20 0.65
C LEU A 118 2.26 20.08 0.79
N LEU A 119 1.20 19.52 1.34
CA LEU A 119 -0.08 20.20 1.49
C LEU A 119 -0.19 20.86 2.88
N LYS A 120 -0.77 22.05 2.91
CA LYS A 120 -0.89 22.85 4.14
C LYS A 120 -2.05 22.38 5.02
N ASP A 121 -3.17 22.07 4.40
CA ASP A 121 -4.42 21.80 5.09
C ASP A 121 -4.91 20.37 4.83
N PHE A 122 -5.50 19.76 5.85
CA PHE A 122 -6.13 18.44 5.74
C PHE A 122 -7.23 18.39 4.67
N ARG A 123 -7.95 19.51 4.45
CA ARG A 123 -8.98 19.60 3.41
C ARG A 123 -8.40 19.46 2.01
N GLN A 124 -7.27 20.13 1.74
CA GLN A 124 -6.57 20.01 0.45
C GLN A 124 -6.04 18.58 0.26
N PHE A 125 -5.53 17.99 1.35
CA PHE A 125 -5.08 16.59 1.36
C PHE A 125 -6.22 15.62 1.01
N THR A 126 -7.41 15.81 1.58
CA THR A 126 -8.57 14.93 1.31
C THR A 126 -8.99 14.99 -0.16
N LEU A 127 -8.94 16.16 -0.79
CA LEU A 127 -9.20 16.28 -2.23
C LEU A 127 -8.14 15.58 -3.07
N ALA A 128 -6.85 15.75 -2.73
CA ALA A 128 -5.75 15.06 -3.40
C ALA A 128 -5.85 13.54 -3.22
N TYR A 129 -6.20 13.08 -2.00
CA TYR A 129 -6.45 11.67 -1.71
C TYR A 129 -7.54 11.09 -2.60
N LEU A 130 -8.68 11.79 -2.75
CA LEU A 130 -9.79 11.32 -3.58
C LEU A 130 -9.33 11.09 -5.03
N LEU A 131 -8.56 12.02 -5.59
CA LEU A 131 -8.02 11.91 -6.96
C LEU A 131 -7.05 10.72 -7.08
N ILE A 132 -6.14 10.57 -6.12
CA ILE A 132 -5.16 9.48 -6.10
C ILE A 132 -5.86 8.13 -5.89
N ALA A 133 -6.88 8.06 -5.03
CA ALA A 133 -7.64 6.84 -4.78
C ALA A 133 -8.38 6.37 -6.04
N VAL A 134 -9.05 7.28 -6.76
CA VAL A 134 -9.70 6.96 -8.03
C VAL A 134 -8.67 6.52 -9.07
N PHE A 135 -7.54 7.22 -9.17
CA PHE A 135 -6.46 6.85 -10.08
C PHE A 135 -5.89 5.46 -9.73
N ALA A 136 -5.60 5.17 -8.46
CA ALA A 136 -5.08 3.88 -8.02
C ALA A 136 -6.09 2.73 -8.22
N ALA A 137 -7.39 3.00 -8.06
CA ALA A 137 -8.46 2.01 -8.24
C ALA A 137 -8.72 1.65 -9.72
N THR A 138 -8.35 2.51 -10.66
CA THR A 138 -8.60 2.34 -12.10
C THR A 138 -8.14 0.97 -12.64
N PRO A 139 -6.93 0.44 -12.32
CA PRO A 139 -6.50 -0.87 -12.82
C PRO A 139 -7.38 -2.02 -12.35
N VAL A 140 -7.90 -1.94 -11.11
CA VAL A 140 -8.78 -2.99 -10.56
C VAL A 140 -10.08 -3.04 -11.36
N PHE A 141 -10.76 -1.90 -11.51
CA PHE A 141 -12.02 -1.82 -12.24
C PHE A 141 -11.89 -2.23 -13.71
N LEU A 142 -10.83 -1.82 -14.37
CA LEU A 142 -10.60 -2.16 -15.78
C LEU A 142 -10.16 -3.62 -15.97
N SER A 143 -9.44 -4.20 -15.01
CA SER A 143 -9.04 -5.61 -15.10
C SER A 143 -10.17 -6.57 -14.75
N ALA A 144 -11.12 -6.18 -13.91
CA ALA A 144 -12.32 -6.95 -13.59
C ALA A 144 -13.31 -6.97 -14.76
N ASN A 145 -13.30 -5.96 -15.61
CA ASN A 145 -14.21 -5.86 -16.75
C ASN A 145 -13.61 -6.54 -18.00
N THR A 146 -13.94 -7.81 -18.19
CA THR A 146 -13.43 -8.65 -19.28
C THR A 146 -13.89 -8.20 -20.68
N SER A 147 -14.91 -7.35 -20.78
CA SER A 147 -15.49 -6.87 -22.03
C SER A 147 -14.67 -5.77 -22.69
N ILE A 148 -13.83 -5.08 -21.93
CA ILE A 148 -13.07 -3.93 -22.41
C ILE A 148 -11.57 -4.22 -22.29
N LYS A 149 -10.92 -4.49 -23.43
CA LYS A 149 -9.46 -4.67 -23.47
C LYS A 149 -8.79 -3.33 -23.78
N PHE A 150 -8.29 -2.68 -22.74
CA PHE A 150 -7.46 -1.50 -22.89
C PHE A 150 -5.98 -1.88 -22.78
N ASP A 151 -5.26 -1.99 -23.87
CA ASP A 151 -3.83 -2.33 -23.84
C ASP A 151 -2.98 -1.26 -23.13
N TRP A 152 -3.41 0.00 -23.15
CA TRP A 152 -2.71 1.09 -22.49
C TRP A 152 -2.75 1.03 -20.94
N ILE A 153 -3.62 0.20 -20.33
CA ILE A 153 -3.63 0.00 -18.87
C ILE A 153 -2.28 -0.54 -18.35
N ARG A 154 -1.52 -1.23 -19.21
CA ARG A 154 -0.18 -1.73 -18.87
C ARG A 154 0.83 -0.62 -18.58
N TRP A 155 0.57 0.60 -19.00
CA TRP A 155 1.39 1.77 -18.68
C TRP A 155 1.03 2.41 -17.34
N HIS A 156 -0.07 1.97 -16.72
CA HIS A 156 -0.51 2.50 -15.45
C HIS A 156 0.36 1.95 -14.30
N PRO A 157 0.98 2.79 -13.45
CA PRO A 157 1.92 2.34 -12.43
C PRO A 157 1.28 1.36 -11.43
N PHE A 158 0.05 1.63 -10.99
CA PHE A 158 -0.67 0.75 -10.07
C PHE A 158 -1.12 -0.57 -10.68
N TYR A 159 -1.17 -0.69 -12.01
CA TYR A 159 -1.49 -1.96 -12.67
C TYR A 159 -0.47 -3.05 -12.31
N HIS A 160 0.80 -2.73 -12.37
CA HIS A 160 1.87 -3.69 -12.07
C HIS A 160 1.87 -4.11 -10.60
N VAL A 161 1.61 -3.17 -9.69
CA VAL A 161 1.51 -3.47 -8.24
C VAL A 161 0.29 -4.34 -7.96
N TYR A 162 -0.86 -4.02 -8.55
CA TYR A 162 -2.08 -4.83 -8.45
C TYR A 162 -1.89 -6.24 -9.03
N MET A 163 -1.29 -6.36 -10.22
CA MET A 163 -1.00 -7.66 -10.82
C MET A 163 0.01 -8.46 -10.00
N GLY A 164 0.99 -7.82 -9.37
CA GLY A 164 1.89 -8.47 -8.43
C GLY A 164 1.15 -9.08 -7.24
N LEU A 165 0.22 -8.33 -6.63
CA LEU A 165 -0.62 -8.81 -5.54
C LEU A 165 -1.56 -9.95 -6.01
N LYS A 166 -2.19 -9.80 -7.18
CA LYS A 166 -3.04 -10.83 -7.80
C LYS A 166 -2.26 -12.12 -8.05
N ASN A 167 -1.08 -12.03 -8.63
CA ASN A 167 -0.20 -13.18 -8.86
C ASN A 167 0.17 -13.88 -7.53
N ALA A 168 0.47 -13.12 -6.49
CA ALA A 168 0.75 -13.67 -5.16
C ALA A 168 -0.45 -14.44 -4.57
N CYS A 169 -1.66 -13.88 -4.66
CA CYS A 169 -2.90 -14.55 -4.20
C CYS A 169 -3.21 -15.83 -4.98
N PHE A 170 -2.85 -15.88 -6.26
CA PHE A 170 -3.03 -17.08 -7.09
C PHE A 170 -1.84 -18.04 -7.06
N GLY A 171 -0.76 -17.71 -6.35
CA GLY A 171 0.44 -18.53 -6.27
C GLY A 171 1.24 -18.58 -7.58
N THR A 172 1.09 -17.57 -8.43
CA THR A 172 1.85 -17.42 -9.67
C THR A 172 3.06 -16.51 -9.47
N SER A 173 4.14 -16.73 -10.21
CA SER A 173 5.35 -15.93 -10.10
C SER A 173 5.17 -14.55 -10.75
N THR A 174 5.64 -13.52 -10.06
CA THR A 174 5.74 -12.17 -10.61
C THR A 174 7.14 -11.95 -11.18
N PRO A 175 7.29 -11.32 -12.35
CA PRO A 175 8.60 -11.03 -12.93
C PRO A 175 9.49 -10.21 -11.99
N LEU A 176 10.76 -10.61 -11.85
CA LEU A 176 11.72 -9.96 -10.94
C LEU A 176 11.89 -8.47 -11.23
N ILE A 177 11.79 -8.06 -12.49
CA ILE A 177 11.92 -6.66 -12.91
C ILE A 177 10.86 -5.76 -12.26
N LEU A 178 9.65 -6.28 -12.00
CA LEU A 178 8.59 -5.52 -11.32
C LEU A 178 8.91 -5.30 -9.85
N HIS A 179 9.52 -6.28 -9.19
CA HIS A 179 9.98 -6.13 -7.81
C HIS A 179 11.10 -5.10 -7.71
N ILE A 180 12.08 -5.14 -8.61
CA ILE A 180 13.17 -4.16 -8.67
C ILE A 180 12.60 -2.75 -8.91
N GLY A 181 11.67 -2.60 -9.83
CA GLY A 181 11.00 -1.33 -10.11
C GLY A 181 10.24 -0.78 -8.90
N SER A 182 9.50 -1.65 -8.19
CA SER A 182 8.76 -1.27 -6.99
C SER A 182 9.68 -0.85 -5.84
N VAL A 183 10.75 -1.61 -5.60
CA VAL A 183 11.77 -1.26 -4.59
C VAL A 183 12.45 0.06 -4.95
N GLY A 184 12.80 0.26 -6.23
CA GLY A 184 13.35 1.53 -6.70
C GLY A 184 12.40 2.71 -6.44
N ALA A 185 11.11 2.54 -6.71
CA ALA A 185 10.09 3.54 -6.43
C ALA A 185 9.97 3.86 -4.92
N ILE A 186 10.01 2.83 -4.05
CA ILE A 186 10.00 2.99 -2.59
C ILE A 186 11.21 3.82 -2.14
N VAL A 187 12.41 3.51 -2.64
CA VAL A 187 13.63 4.25 -2.28
C VAL A 187 13.53 5.71 -2.72
N LEU A 188 13.08 5.98 -3.95
CA LEU A 188 12.90 7.33 -4.45
C LEU A 188 11.86 8.12 -3.64
N LEU A 189 10.72 7.50 -3.32
CA LEU A 189 9.70 8.11 -2.49
C LEU A 189 10.22 8.38 -1.07
N TYR A 190 10.96 7.46 -0.48
CA TYR A 190 11.57 7.65 0.84
C TYR A 190 12.53 8.84 0.85
N LEU A 191 13.38 8.97 -0.16
CA LEU A 191 14.28 10.12 -0.29
C LEU A 191 13.52 11.44 -0.45
N ALA A 192 12.44 11.43 -1.24
CA ALA A 192 11.58 12.59 -1.41
C ALA A 192 10.88 12.99 -0.10
N VAL A 193 10.31 12.02 0.63
CA VAL A 193 9.67 12.23 1.94
C VAL A 193 10.70 12.76 2.95
N ARG A 194 11.87 12.16 3.01
CA ARG A 194 12.96 12.58 3.89
C ARG A 194 13.36 14.02 3.62
N TYR A 195 13.55 14.37 2.35
CA TYR A 195 13.88 15.74 1.95
C TYR A 195 12.79 16.74 2.34
N ALA A 196 11.53 16.43 2.02
CA ALA A 196 10.39 17.27 2.35
C ALA A 196 10.24 17.45 3.87
N PHE A 197 10.44 16.39 4.65
CA PHE A 197 10.36 16.40 6.10
C PHE A 197 11.44 17.26 6.74
N PHE A 198 12.69 17.14 6.30
CA PHE A 198 13.80 17.98 6.79
C PHE A 198 13.61 19.44 6.44
N ARG A 199 13.07 19.73 5.27
CA ARG A 199 12.72 21.08 4.86
C ARG A 199 11.62 21.68 5.73
N GLU A 200 10.61 20.89 6.10
CA GLU A 200 9.52 21.36 6.98
C GLU A 200 10.05 21.64 8.39
N MET A 201 10.85 20.75 8.95
CA MET A 201 11.51 20.97 10.24
C MET A 201 12.43 22.21 10.26
N GLY A 202 13.12 22.49 9.16
CA GLY A 202 13.98 23.67 9.05
C GLY A 202 13.23 25.01 9.00
N LYS A 203 11.92 25.00 8.74
CA LYS A 203 11.09 26.20 8.80
C LYS A 203 10.56 26.51 10.21
N GLU A 204 10.54 25.50 11.07
CA GLU A 204 9.95 25.58 12.41
C GLU A 204 10.99 25.72 13.53
N GLY A 205 12.28 25.51 13.26
CA GLY A 205 13.42 25.75 14.15
C GLY A 205 14.11 27.06 13.85
#